data_b07f80c4be7428039d9fa907253f8658
#
_entry.id   b07f80c4be7428039d9fa907253f8658
#
_cell.length_a   1.000
_cell.length_b   1.000
_cell.length_c   1.000
_cell.angle_alpha   90.00
_cell.angle_beta   90.00
_cell.angle_gamma   90.00
#
_symmetry.space_group_name_H-M   'P 1'
#
loop_
_entity.id
_entity.type
_entity.pdbx_description
1 polymer ?
#
loop_
_entity_poly.entity_id
_entity_poly.type
_entity_poly.pdbx_seq_one_letter_code
_entity_poly.pdbx_strand_id
1 'polypeptide(L)'
;PWYELFAPMGKSDRKYTTQDAKDYLLSIFSGFDSQLHDMVERAFDEAWIDFYPRNGKVGGAFDCGVPSARQSRVLTNFDGAFGDIVTLAHELGHAFHDQQVFSHPLVCQEYTMPVAETASTFNEVLTVSAAIDAAESDDEKLALIESQLSDACQIICDIYSRYLFESAVFAARPEEFLDPDRLCQMMLEAQKKAYGDGLDQTCLHPYMWLCKGHYYSGGLSFYNFPYAFGGLFARGLYAKYQQEGKDFVPLYKKMLHATSVTCVEDTAKIAGIDLTDKAFWRQGLQSLADEIDLFCQLVK
;
A
#
# COMPACT_ATOMS: atom_id res chain seq x y z
N PRO A 1 0.61 -16.57 19.14
CA PRO A 1 1.01 -17.72 18.31
C PRO A 1 0.91 -17.40 16.82
N TRP A 2 1.74 -18.05 15.99
CA TRP A 2 1.84 -17.75 14.56
C TRP A 2 0.52 -17.95 13.78
N TYR A 3 -0.36 -18.84 14.22
CA TYR A 3 -1.66 -19.05 13.61
C TYR A 3 -2.68 -17.94 13.90
N GLU A 4 -2.36 -17.01 14.80
CA GLU A 4 -3.17 -15.82 15.11
C GLU A 4 -2.55 -14.53 14.56
N LEU A 5 -1.48 -14.63 13.78
CA LEU A 5 -0.76 -13.45 13.27
C LEU A 5 -1.66 -12.45 12.52
N PHE A 6 -2.67 -12.96 11.82
CA PHE A 6 -3.64 -12.15 11.08
C PHE A 6 -5.06 -12.27 11.66
N ALA A 7 -5.19 -12.67 12.92
CA ALA A 7 -6.50 -12.74 13.56
C ALA A 7 -7.02 -11.32 13.80
N PRO A 8 -8.19 -10.95 13.24
CA PRO A 8 -8.71 -9.59 13.37
C PRO A 8 -9.11 -9.29 14.82
N MET A 9 -8.88 -8.07 15.26
CA MET A 9 -9.46 -7.53 16.48
C MET A 9 -10.80 -6.88 16.15
N GLY A 10 -11.75 -6.99 17.11
CA GLY A 10 -13.12 -6.53 16.88
C GLY A 10 -13.98 -7.54 16.09
N LYS A 11 -15.23 -7.21 15.90
CA LYS A 11 -16.18 -8.02 15.12
C LYS A 11 -16.91 -7.12 14.13
N SER A 12 -16.68 -7.35 12.86
CA SER A 12 -17.57 -6.88 11.82
C SER A 12 -18.04 -8.08 11.01
N ASP A 13 -19.30 -8.49 11.23
CA ASP A 13 -19.98 -9.51 10.42
C ASP A 13 -20.58 -8.91 9.14
N ARG A 14 -20.34 -7.61 8.89
CA ARG A 14 -20.88 -6.91 7.72
C ARG A 14 -20.27 -7.45 6.45
N LYS A 15 -21.12 -7.89 5.54
CA LYS A 15 -20.74 -8.29 4.21
C LYS A 15 -21.20 -7.24 3.19
N TYR A 16 -20.31 -6.97 2.25
CA TYR A 16 -20.54 -6.00 1.19
C TYR A 16 -20.71 -6.71 -0.15
N THR A 17 -21.64 -6.27 -0.92
CA THR A 17 -21.75 -6.64 -2.33
C THR A 17 -20.79 -5.79 -3.17
N THR A 18 -20.56 -6.19 -4.43
CA THR A 18 -19.80 -5.35 -5.37
C THR A 18 -20.49 -4.02 -5.67
N GLN A 19 -21.84 -3.96 -5.53
CA GLN A 19 -22.58 -2.71 -5.64
C GLN A 19 -22.34 -1.81 -4.43
N ASP A 20 -22.35 -2.37 -3.21
CA ASP A 20 -22.01 -1.60 -2.00
C ASP A 20 -20.60 -1.04 -2.09
N ALA A 21 -19.64 -1.83 -2.61
CA ALA A 21 -18.27 -1.39 -2.84
C ALA A 21 -18.19 -0.23 -3.85
N LYS A 22 -18.93 -0.35 -4.97
CA LYS A 22 -19.06 0.73 -5.97
C LYS A 22 -19.57 2.02 -5.33
N ASP A 23 -20.72 1.94 -4.68
CA ASP A 23 -21.40 3.11 -4.11
C ASP A 23 -20.52 3.77 -3.04
N TYR A 24 -19.84 2.96 -2.22
CA TYR A 24 -18.93 3.44 -1.19
C TYR A 24 -17.72 4.19 -1.78
N LEU A 25 -17.03 3.58 -2.74
CA LEU A 25 -15.86 4.20 -3.39
C LEU A 25 -16.23 5.47 -4.17
N LEU A 26 -17.34 5.46 -4.91
CA LEU A 26 -17.83 6.64 -5.62
C LEU A 26 -18.15 7.79 -4.66
N SER A 27 -18.75 7.49 -3.52
CA SER A 27 -19.07 8.49 -2.49
C SER A 27 -17.80 9.19 -1.97
N ILE A 28 -16.73 8.43 -1.69
CA ILE A 28 -15.46 8.97 -1.20
C ILE A 28 -14.75 9.76 -2.30
N PHE A 29 -14.60 9.16 -3.48
CA PHE A 29 -13.81 9.74 -4.56
C PHE A 29 -14.46 11.00 -5.16
N SER A 30 -15.79 11.12 -5.10
CA SER A 30 -16.48 12.37 -5.46
C SER A 30 -16.04 13.55 -4.60
N GLY A 31 -15.71 13.29 -3.33
CA GLY A 31 -15.17 14.28 -2.41
C GLY A 31 -13.74 14.70 -2.75
N PHE A 32 -12.96 13.83 -3.37
CA PHE A 32 -11.57 14.07 -3.74
C PHE A 32 -11.42 14.69 -5.14
N ASP A 33 -11.75 13.93 -6.20
CA ASP A 33 -11.56 14.37 -7.61
C ASP A 33 -12.61 13.72 -8.53
N SER A 34 -13.21 14.53 -9.41
CA SER A 34 -14.23 14.03 -10.34
C SER A 34 -13.65 13.07 -11.39
N GLN A 35 -12.39 13.23 -11.82
CA GLN A 35 -11.77 12.33 -12.79
C GLN A 35 -11.54 10.93 -12.18
N LEU A 36 -11.14 10.85 -10.91
CA LEU A 36 -11.03 9.58 -10.19
C LEU A 36 -12.40 8.94 -10.05
N HIS A 37 -13.41 9.70 -9.62
CA HIS A 37 -14.80 9.24 -9.53
C HIS A 37 -15.29 8.65 -10.84
N ASP A 38 -15.21 9.42 -11.94
CA ASP A 38 -15.72 9.00 -13.26
C ASP A 38 -14.95 7.79 -13.82
N MET A 39 -13.64 7.69 -13.55
CA MET A 39 -12.84 6.52 -13.92
C MET A 39 -13.29 5.27 -13.17
N VAL A 40 -13.54 5.40 -11.85
CA VAL A 40 -14.02 4.28 -11.02
C VAL A 40 -15.42 3.85 -11.45
N GLU A 41 -16.33 4.78 -11.70
CA GLU A 41 -17.68 4.47 -12.22
C GLU A 41 -17.58 3.65 -13.51
N ARG A 42 -16.75 4.10 -14.46
CA ARG A 42 -16.50 3.39 -15.71
C ARG A 42 -15.88 2.00 -15.49
N ALA A 43 -14.96 1.86 -14.54
CA ALA A 43 -14.31 0.58 -14.26
C ALA A 43 -15.34 -0.50 -13.85
N PHE A 44 -16.36 -0.10 -13.08
CA PHE A 44 -17.46 -1.00 -12.74
C PHE A 44 -18.42 -1.23 -13.91
N ASP A 45 -18.84 -0.16 -14.60
CA ASP A 45 -19.88 -0.23 -15.64
C ASP A 45 -19.40 -0.87 -16.95
N GLU A 46 -18.12 -0.67 -17.29
CA GLU A 46 -17.49 -1.22 -18.48
C GLU A 46 -16.79 -2.58 -18.23
N ALA A 47 -17.03 -3.20 -17.06
CA ALA A 47 -16.53 -4.51 -16.68
C ALA A 47 -14.97 -4.62 -16.75
N TRP A 48 -14.27 -3.63 -16.18
CA TRP A 48 -12.80 -3.72 -16.08
C TRP A 48 -12.35 -4.70 -14.99
N ILE A 49 -13.23 -5.05 -14.04
CA ILE A 49 -12.90 -5.73 -12.79
C ILE A 49 -13.36 -7.19 -12.81
N ASP A 50 -12.44 -8.11 -12.62
CA ASP A 50 -12.70 -9.54 -12.37
C ASP A 50 -12.76 -9.75 -10.85
N PHE A 51 -13.96 -9.77 -10.29
CA PHE A 51 -14.17 -9.70 -8.84
C PHE A 51 -13.91 -11.00 -8.10
N TYR A 52 -14.61 -12.08 -8.46
CA TYR A 52 -14.82 -13.21 -7.56
C TYR A 52 -13.76 -14.30 -7.67
N PRO A 53 -13.42 -14.97 -6.54
CA PRO A 53 -12.54 -16.13 -6.56
C PRO A 53 -13.17 -17.28 -7.35
N ARG A 54 -12.32 -18.06 -8.02
CA ARG A 54 -12.71 -19.28 -8.73
C ARG A 54 -11.52 -20.21 -8.90
N ASN A 55 -11.78 -21.49 -9.19
CA ASN A 55 -10.72 -22.47 -9.43
C ASN A 55 -9.82 -22.02 -10.60
N GLY A 56 -8.52 -22.03 -10.36
CA GLY A 56 -7.50 -21.65 -11.34
C GLY A 56 -7.23 -20.12 -11.45
N LYS A 57 -7.98 -19.28 -10.72
CA LYS A 57 -7.66 -17.86 -10.60
C LYS A 57 -6.48 -17.68 -9.64
N VAL A 58 -5.54 -16.78 -9.98
CA VAL A 58 -4.43 -16.44 -9.10
C VAL A 58 -4.93 -15.73 -7.84
N GLY A 59 -4.25 -15.93 -6.72
CA GLY A 59 -4.54 -15.22 -5.47
C GLY A 59 -4.04 -13.78 -5.51
N GLY A 60 -4.48 -12.98 -4.52
CA GLY A 60 -4.16 -11.56 -4.43
C GLY A 60 -5.01 -10.70 -5.36
N ALA A 61 -4.50 -9.54 -5.69
CA ALA A 61 -5.09 -8.59 -6.62
C ALA A 61 -4.00 -7.93 -7.47
N PHE A 62 -4.36 -7.39 -8.62
CA PHE A 62 -3.47 -6.56 -9.43
C PHE A 62 -4.27 -5.71 -10.43
N ASP A 63 -3.69 -4.58 -10.82
CA ASP A 63 -4.07 -3.80 -11.98
C ASP A 63 -3.14 -4.10 -13.16
N CYS A 64 -3.69 -3.98 -14.38
CA CYS A 64 -2.94 -4.08 -15.62
C CYS A 64 -3.44 -3.02 -16.60
N GLY A 65 -2.62 -2.02 -16.86
CA GLY A 65 -2.92 -0.98 -17.84
C GLY A 65 -3.05 -1.52 -19.26
N VAL A 66 -4.02 -1.01 -20.00
CA VAL A 66 -4.26 -1.27 -21.44
C VAL A 66 -4.16 0.05 -22.21
N PRO A 67 -2.95 0.54 -22.51
CA PRO A 67 -2.72 1.87 -23.07
C PRO A 67 -3.49 2.14 -24.37
N SER A 68 -3.61 1.13 -25.24
CA SER A 68 -4.33 1.23 -26.52
C SER A 68 -5.83 1.54 -26.35
N ALA A 69 -6.43 1.08 -25.25
CA ALA A 69 -7.82 1.35 -24.89
C ALA A 69 -7.96 2.51 -23.90
N ARG A 70 -6.86 3.00 -23.35
CA ARG A 70 -6.83 3.94 -22.20
C ARG A 70 -7.72 3.45 -21.05
N GLN A 71 -7.57 2.18 -20.73
CA GLN A 71 -8.32 1.47 -19.71
C GLN A 71 -7.34 0.61 -18.90
N SER A 72 -7.80 0.10 -17.79
CA SER A 72 -7.13 -0.92 -16.98
C SER A 72 -7.94 -2.21 -16.91
N ARG A 73 -7.32 -3.29 -16.46
CA ARG A 73 -7.99 -4.54 -16.09
C ARG A 73 -7.55 -4.93 -14.69
N VAL A 74 -8.51 -4.94 -13.80
CA VAL A 74 -8.30 -5.21 -12.38
C VAL A 74 -8.74 -6.65 -12.08
N LEU A 75 -7.88 -7.40 -11.40
CA LEU A 75 -8.21 -8.69 -10.84
C LEU A 75 -8.24 -8.60 -9.32
N THR A 76 -9.31 -9.09 -8.69
CA THR A 76 -9.41 -9.24 -7.23
C THR A 76 -9.97 -10.61 -6.87
N ASN A 77 -9.98 -10.95 -5.59
CA ASN A 77 -10.65 -12.13 -5.06
C ASN A 77 -11.67 -11.70 -3.99
N PHE A 78 -12.64 -10.89 -4.41
CA PHE A 78 -13.64 -10.25 -3.57
C PHE A 78 -14.58 -11.27 -2.91
N ASP A 79 -14.62 -11.31 -1.60
CA ASP A 79 -15.50 -12.18 -0.81
C ASP A 79 -16.48 -11.40 0.09
N GLY A 80 -16.43 -10.08 0.04
CA GLY A 80 -17.36 -9.16 0.70
C GLY A 80 -16.86 -8.62 2.05
N ALA A 81 -15.59 -8.77 2.39
CA ALA A 81 -15.01 -8.08 3.54
C ALA A 81 -14.75 -6.59 3.24
N PHE A 82 -14.64 -5.75 4.26
CA PHE A 82 -14.25 -4.34 4.07
C PHE A 82 -12.85 -4.24 3.45
N GLY A 83 -11.93 -5.12 3.84
CA GLY A 83 -10.60 -5.21 3.24
C GLY A 83 -10.60 -5.42 1.72
N ASP A 84 -11.63 -6.06 1.16
CA ASP A 84 -11.77 -6.19 -0.30
C ASP A 84 -12.13 -4.86 -0.96
N ILE A 85 -12.87 -3.98 -0.26
CA ILE A 85 -13.13 -2.61 -0.73
C ILE A 85 -11.82 -1.79 -0.73
N VAL A 86 -11.00 -1.95 0.32
CA VAL A 86 -9.68 -1.30 0.40
C VAL A 86 -8.76 -1.81 -0.72
N THR A 87 -8.76 -3.13 -0.97
CA THR A 87 -8.04 -3.73 -2.11
C THR A 87 -8.53 -3.17 -3.45
N LEU A 88 -9.82 -3.03 -3.64
CA LEU A 88 -10.37 -2.37 -4.85
C LEU A 88 -9.93 -0.92 -4.97
N ALA A 89 -9.91 -0.16 -3.86
CA ALA A 89 -9.41 1.22 -3.85
C ALA A 89 -7.94 1.28 -4.26
N HIS A 90 -7.13 0.34 -3.79
CA HIS A 90 -5.72 0.17 -4.16
C HIS A 90 -5.56 -0.05 -5.67
N GLU A 91 -6.18 -1.08 -6.21
CA GLU A 91 -6.04 -1.43 -7.63
C GLU A 91 -6.60 -0.32 -8.54
N LEU A 92 -7.68 0.32 -8.15
CA LEU A 92 -8.22 1.49 -8.85
C LEU A 92 -7.32 2.73 -8.70
N GLY A 93 -6.47 2.78 -7.68
CA GLY A 93 -5.40 3.77 -7.55
C GLY A 93 -4.33 3.58 -8.62
N HIS A 94 -3.90 2.34 -8.90
CA HIS A 94 -3.02 2.03 -10.02
C HIS A 94 -3.68 2.41 -11.35
N ALA A 95 -4.94 2.03 -11.56
CA ALA A 95 -5.69 2.41 -12.76
C ALA A 95 -5.76 3.93 -12.94
N PHE A 96 -5.92 4.69 -11.85
CA PHE A 96 -5.91 6.15 -11.89
C PHE A 96 -4.53 6.72 -12.24
N HIS A 97 -3.45 6.12 -11.70
CA HIS A 97 -2.08 6.48 -12.06
C HIS A 97 -1.83 6.26 -13.55
N ASP A 98 -2.23 5.10 -14.06
CA ASP A 98 -2.14 4.77 -15.48
C ASP A 98 -2.86 5.79 -16.36
N GLN A 99 -4.07 6.22 -15.97
CA GLN A 99 -4.80 7.27 -16.67
C GLN A 99 -4.01 8.59 -16.77
N GLN A 100 -3.20 8.92 -15.75
CA GLN A 100 -2.38 10.14 -15.78
C GLN A 100 -1.22 10.03 -16.79
N VAL A 101 -0.67 8.82 -17.01
CA VAL A 101 0.49 8.62 -17.90
C VAL A 101 0.11 8.22 -19.33
N PHE A 102 -1.12 7.78 -19.60
CA PHE A 102 -1.56 7.34 -20.95
C PHE A 102 -1.53 8.43 -22.03
N SER A 103 -1.34 9.68 -21.67
CA SER A 103 -1.14 10.76 -22.64
C SER A 103 0.28 10.83 -23.18
N HIS A 104 1.25 10.19 -22.51
CA HIS A 104 2.62 10.07 -23.00
C HIS A 104 2.74 9.07 -24.16
N PRO A 105 3.80 9.14 -24.97
CA PRO A 105 4.13 8.07 -25.92
C PRO A 105 4.26 6.72 -25.16
N LEU A 106 3.84 5.63 -25.78
CA LEU A 106 3.80 4.30 -25.16
C LEU A 106 5.13 3.90 -24.48
N VAL A 107 6.25 4.24 -25.11
CA VAL A 107 7.60 3.96 -24.55
C VAL A 107 7.97 4.81 -23.34
N CYS A 108 7.14 5.77 -22.98
CA CYS A 108 7.31 6.69 -21.83
C CYS A 108 6.18 6.54 -20.80
N GLN A 109 5.43 5.45 -20.79
CA GLN A 109 4.30 5.26 -19.87
C GLN A 109 4.66 4.43 -18.65
N GLU A 110 5.81 3.75 -18.66
CA GLU A 110 6.28 3.02 -17.49
C GLU A 110 6.93 3.97 -16.47
N TYR A 111 6.50 3.87 -15.23
CA TYR A 111 7.07 4.61 -14.11
C TYR A 111 7.92 3.70 -13.24
N THR A 112 8.83 4.31 -12.46
CA THR A 112 9.78 3.57 -11.65
C THR A 112 9.13 2.96 -10.42
N MET A 113 9.66 1.83 -9.98
CA MET A 113 9.21 1.06 -8.83
C MET A 113 8.97 1.89 -7.54
N PRO A 114 9.80 2.87 -7.14
CA PRO A 114 9.55 3.64 -5.94
C PRO A 114 8.22 4.40 -5.92
N VAL A 115 7.73 4.86 -7.08
CA VAL A 115 6.49 5.62 -7.18
C VAL A 115 5.28 4.78 -7.59
N ALA A 116 5.49 3.49 -7.87
CA ALA A 116 4.43 2.60 -8.34
C ALA A 116 3.25 2.52 -7.36
N GLU A 117 3.54 2.47 -6.05
CA GLU A 117 2.52 2.35 -5.00
C GLU A 117 1.98 3.70 -4.49
N THR A 118 2.32 4.81 -5.15
CA THR A 118 1.92 6.14 -4.67
C THR A 118 0.42 6.37 -4.73
N ALA A 119 -0.21 6.08 -5.87
CA ALA A 119 -1.64 6.32 -6.05
C ALA A 119 -2.50 5.22 -5.43
N SER A 120 -2.04 3.98 -5.47
CA SER A 120 -2.71 2.84 -4.84
C SER A 120 -2.82 3.02 -3.34
N THR A 121 -1.72 3.26 -2.65
CA THR A 121 -1.71 3.48 -1.20
C THR A 121 -2.39 4.80 -0.81
N PHE A 122 -2.32 5.84 -1.64
CA PHE A 122 -3.07 7.08 -1.39
C PHE A 122 -4.59 6.81 -1.35
N ASN A 123 -5.11 6.02 -2.29
CA ASN A 123 -6.52 5.65 -2.31
C ASN A 123 -6.91 4.77 -1.12
N GLU A 124 -6.03 3.86 -0.66
CA GLU A 124 -6.25 3.10 0.58
C GLU A 124 -6.41 4.04 1.77
N VAL A 125 -5.43 4.94 1.98
CA VAL A 125 -5.45 5.88 3.11
C VAL A 125 -6.72 6.75 3.07
N LEU A 126 -7.09 7.25 1.89
CA LEU A 126 -8.32 8.03 1.70
C LEU A 126 -9.57 7.23 2.07
N THR A 127 -9.63 5.96 1.63
CA THR A 127 -10.77 5.06 1.84
C THR A 127 -10.90 4.65 3.30
N VAL A 128 -9.80 4.25 3.94
CA VAL A 128 -9.82 3.81 5.35
C VAL A 128 -10.04 4.98 6.29
N SER A 129 -9.44 6.16 6.02
CA SER A 129 -9.70 7.36 6.83
C SER A 129 -11.18 7.75 6.81
N ALA A 130 -11.81 7.71 5.63
CA ALA A 130 -13.24 7.97 5.52
C ALA A 130 -14.10 6.93 6.28
N ALA A 131 -13.68 5.66 6.30
CA ALA A 131 -14.35 4.62 7.06
C ALA A 131 -14.23 4.84 8.58
N ILE A 132 -13.06 5.19 9.07
CA ILE A 132 -12.80 5.49 10.47
C ILE A 132 -13.65 6.68 10.93
N ASP A 133 -13.77 7.72 10.10
CA ASP A 133 -14.58 8.90 10.40
C ASP A 133 -16.08 8.60 10.39
N ALA A 134 -16.53 7.67 9.56
CA ALA A 134 -17.94 7.26 9.42
C ALA A 134 -18.35 6.11 10.35
N ALA A 135 -17.41 5.49 11.09
CA ALA A 135 -17.69 4.36 11.96
C ALA A 135 -18.72 4.70 13.03
N GLU A 136 -19.76 3.85 13.17
CA GLU A 136 -20.89 4.08 14.05
C GLU A 136 -20.66 3.54 15.47
N SER A 137 -19.62 2.72 15.68
CA SER A 137 -19.27 2.14 16.97
C SER A 137 -17.76 2.11 17.21
N ASP A 138 -17.39 2.08 18.50
CA ASP A 138 -15.98 1.95 18.90
C ASP A 138 -15.39 0.61 18.44
N ASP A 139 -16.17 -0.47 18.42
CA ASP A 139 -15.71 -1.79 17.95
C ASP A 139 -15.39 -1.79 16.44
N GLU A 140 -16.23 -1.14 15.63
CA GLU A 140 -16.00 -0.98 14.20
C GLU A 140 -14.77 -0.11 13.96
N LYS A 141 -14.66 1.01 14.65
CA LYS A 141 -13.53 1.91 14.59
C LYS A 141 -12.23 1.23 14.99
N LEU A 142 -12.26 0.44 16.06
CA LEU A 142 -11.13 -0.34 16.53
C LEU A 142 -10.63 -1.34 15.47
N ALA A 143 -11.56 -2.07 14.83
CA ALA A 143 -11.23 -3.04 13.80
C ALA A 143 -10.59 -2.37 12.56
N LEU A 144 -11.08 -1.21 12.15
CA LEU A 144 -10.51 -0.45 11.03
C LEU A 144 -9.10 0.06 11.34
N ILE A 145 -8.90 0.63 12.52
CA ILE A 145 -7.59 1.15 12.95
C ILE A 145 -6.59 0.00 13.12
N GLU A 146 -7.01 -1.12 13.71
CA GLU A 146 -6.14 -2.30 13.88
C GLU A 146 -5.66 -2.83 12.54
N SER A 147 -6.55 -2.97 11.55
CA SER A 147 -6.18 -3.40 10.20
C SER A 147 -5.16 -2.44 9.57
N GLN A 148 -5.40 -1.14 9.66
CA GLN A 148 -4.50 -0.12 9.12
C GLN A 148 -3.14 -0.10 9.80
N LEU A 149 -3.09 -0.28 11.13
CA LEU A 149 -1.83 -0.37 11.87
C LEU A 149 -1.07 -1.66 11.57
N SER A 150 -1.77 -2.77 11.35
CA SER A 150 -1.17 -4.04 10.91
C SER A 150 -0.49 -3.90 9.55
N ASP A 151 -1.15 -3.26 8.59
CA ASP A 151 -0.59 -2.98 7.26
C ASP A 151 0.60 -2.02 7.36
N ALA A 152 0.49 -0.96 8.17
CA ALA A 152 1.60 -0.05 8.43
C ALA A 152 2.80 -0.76 9.06
N CYS A 153 2.57 -1.70 9.97
CA CYS A 153 3.62 -2.52 10.56
C CYS A 153 4.32 -3.40 9.52
N GLN A 154 3.57 -3.95 8.56
CA GLN A 154 4.16 -4.69 7.44
C GLN A 154 5.08 -3.80 6.60
N ILE A 155 4.59 -2.66 6.13
CA ILE A 155 5.38 -1.79 5.24
C ILE A 155 6.55 -1.08 5.93
N ILE A 156 6.53 -0.93 7.25
CA ILE A 156 7.61 -0.29 8.00
C ILE A 156 8.53 -1.36 8.61
N CYS A 157 8.02 -2.21 9.49
CA CYS A 157 8.86 -3.13 10.26
C CYS A 157 9.27 -4.37 9.46
N ASP A 158 8.30 -5.10 8.83
CA ASP A 158 8.64 -6.31 8.07
C ASP A 158 9.48 -5.96 6.84
N ILE A 159 9.13 -4.90 6.11
CA ILE A 159 9.93 -4.42 4.97
C ILE A 159 11.34 -4.02 5.38
N TYR A 160 11.51 -3.36 6.54
CA TYR A 160 12.84 -3.03 7.03
C TYR A 160 13.64 -4.28 7.40
N SER A 161 13.00 -5.30 7.99
CA SER A 161 13.66 -6.58 8.23
C SER A 161 14.12 -7.25 6.94
N ARG A 162 13.30 -7.20 5.88
CA ARG A 162 13.65 -7.74 4.56
C ARG A 162 14.83 -7.00 3.94
N TYR A 163 14.85 -5.68 4.00
CA TYR A 163 15.96 -4.87 3.52
C TYR A 163 17.26 -5.19 4.24
N LEU A 164 17.22 -5.32 5.57
CA LEU A 164 18.39 -5.68 6.38
C LEU A 164 18.92 -7.08 6.03
N PHE A 165 18.03 -8.06 5.90
CA PHE A 165 18.39 -9.42 5.52
C PHE A 165 19.03 -9.45 4.14
N GLU A 166 18.38 -8.86 3.15
CA GLU A 166 18.86 -8.86 1.76
C GLU A 166 20.22 -8.14 1.65
N SER A 167 20.38 -6.99 2.34
CA SER A 167 21.66 -6.29 2.42
C SER A 167 22.77 -7.14 3.04
N ALA A 168 22.45 -7.89 4.11
CA ALA A 168 23.42 -8.79 4.74
C ALA A 168 23.82 -9.94 3.81
N VAL A 169 22.86 -10.53 3.09
CA VAL A 169 23.11 -11.58 2.08
C VAL A 169 24.00 -11.08 0.96
N PHE A 170 23.69 -9.92 0.38
CA PHE A 170 24.51 -9.33 -0.70
C PHE A 170 25.92 -8.99 -0.25
N ALA A 171 26.07 -8.51 0.99
CA ALA A 171 27.40 -8.19 1.54
C ALA A 171 28.24 -9.45 1.83
N ALA A 172 27.63 -10.52 2.33
CA ALA A 172 28.35 -11.73 2.73
C ALA A 172 28.65 -12.68 1.55
N ARG A 173 27.76 -12.74 0.55
CA ARG A 173 27.84 -13.71 -0.54
C ARG A 173 29.17 -13.72 -1.33
N PRO A 174 29.84 -12.61 -1.59
CA PRO A 174 31.15 -12.65 -2.27
C PRO A 174 32.26 -13.29 -1.43
N GLU A 175 32.13 -13.30 -0.11
CA GLU A 175 33.17 -13.68 0.84
C GLU A 175 32.96 -15.06 1.46
N GLU A 176 31.69 -15.52 1.56
CA GLU A 176 31.36 -16.77 2.23
C GLU A 176 30.25 -17.56 1.52
N PHE A 177 30.23 -18.89 1.73
CA PHE A 177 29.11 -19.74 1.35
C PHE A 177 27.98 -19.60 2.38
N LEU A 178 26.80 -19.19 1.91
CA LEU A 178 25.63 -19.02 2.79
C LEU A 178 24.81 -20.30 2.80
N ASP A 179 24.98 -21.09 3.85
CA ASP A 179 24.13 -22.23 4.12
C ASP A 179 22.80 -21.82 4.80
N PRO A 180 21.81 -22.73 4.94
CA PRO A 180 20.52 -22.41 5.55
C PRO A 180 20.65 -21.87 6.98
N ASP A 181 21.58 -22.38 7.79
CA ASP A 181 21.74 -21.95 9.18
C ASP A 181 22.25 -20.50 9.24
N ARG A 182 23.18 -20.15 8.35
CA ARG A 182 23.67 -18.77 8.23
C ARG A 182 22.57 -17.82 7.77
N LEU A 183 21.74 -18.22 6.79
CA LEU A 183 20.60 -17.44 6.33
C LEU A 183 19.55 -17.25 7.45
N CYS A 184 19.26 -18.30 8.22
CA CYS A 184 18.38 -18.22 9.38
C CYS A 184 18.91 -17.24 10.44
N GLN A 185 20.22 -17.28 10.74
CA GLN A 185 20.83 -16.34 11.66
C GLN A 185 20.68 -14.89 11.17
N MET A 186 20.99 -14.62 9.89
CA MET A 186 20.84 -13.28 9.30
C MET A 186 19.39 -12.79 9.37
N MET A 187 18.41 -13.67 9.14
CA MET A 187 16.99 -13.32 9.22
C MET A 187 16.58 -12.97 10.66
N LEU A 188 17.02 -13.74 11.66
CA LEU A 188 16.76 -13.46 13.07
C LEU A 188 17.36 -12.12 13.51
N GLU A 189 18.59 -11.82 13.09
CA GLU A 189 19.24 -10.54 13.36
C GLU A 189 18.48 -9.37 12.73
N ALA A 190 18.02 -9.54 11.49
CA ALA A 190 17.22 -8.55 10.77
C ALA A 190 15.88 -8.27 11.48
N GLN A 191 15.17 -9.31 11.91
CA GLN A 191 13.91 -9.17 12.67
C GLN A 191 14.14 -8.44 13.99
N LYS A 192 15.12 -8.85 14.78
CA LYS A 192 15.46 -8.18 16.05
C LYS A 192 15.73 -6.70 15.87
N LYS A 193 16.48 -6.34 14.83
CA LYS A 193 16.82 -4.95 14.55
C LYS A 193 15.62 -4.13 14.06
N ALA A 194 14.74 -4.75 13.25
CA ALA A 194 13.61 -4.04 12.65
C ALA A 194 12.47 -3.81 13.65
N TYR A 195 12.19 -4.79 14.48
CA TYR A 195 11.05 -4.75 15.41
C TYR A 195 11.41 -4.30 16.84
N GLY A 196 12.71 -4.28 17.18
CA GLY A 196 13.13 -3.94 18.54
C GLY A 196 12.44 -4.81 19.59
N ASP A 197 11.77 -4.18 20.53
CA ASP A 197 11.02 -4.84 21.61
C ASP A 197 9.56 -5.18 21.21
N GLY A 198 9.16 -4.93 19.94
CA GLY A 198 7.79 -5.17 19.47
C GLY A 198 7.45 -6.63 19.20
N LEU A 199 8.46 -7.52 19.16
CA LEU A 199 8.27 -8.97 19.01
C LEU A 199 8.86 -9.72 20.20
N ASP A 200 8.20 -10.84 20.56
CA ASP A 200 8.78 -11.81 21.47
C ASP A 200 10.00 -12.46 20.81
N GLN A 201 11.20 -12.11 21.32
CA GLN A 201 12.47 -12.57 20.76
C GLN A 201 12.68 -14.10 20.88
N THR A 202 11.88 -14.80 21.69
CA THR A 202 11.90 -16.28 21.81
C THR A 202 11.09 -16.96 20.71
N CYS A 203 10.26 -16.21 19.99
CA CYS A 203 9.30 -16.72 19.00
C CYS A 203 9.56 -16.15 17.58
N LEU A 204 10.75 -15.65 17.29
CA LEU A 204 11.10 -15.16 15.94
C LEU A 204 11.11 -16.31 14.92
N HIS A 205 10.85 -15.98 13.65
CA HIS A 205 10.73 -16.96 12.58
C HIS A 205 12.01 -17.01 11.72
N PRO A 206 12.92 -17.97 11.94
CA PRO A 206 14.21 -18.04 11.24
C PRO A 206 14.06 -18.27 9.73
N TYR A 207 12.96 -18.90 9.28
CA TYR A 207 12.72 -19.26 7.88
C TYR A 207 11.85 -18.26 7.12
N MET A 208 11.64 -17.05 7.64
CA MET A 208 10.84 -16.02 6.94
C MET A 208 11.34 -15.74 5.52
N TRP A 209 12.64 -15.87 5.27
CA TRP A 209 13.24 -15.73 3.95
C TRP A 209 12.75 -16.74 2.92
N LEU A 210 12.27 -17.93 3.34
CA LEU A 210 11.69 -18.91 2.42
C LEU A 210 10.31 -18.51 1.88
N CYS A 211 9.58 -17.67 2.63
CA CYS A 211 8.22 -17.29 2.29
C CYS A 211 8.14 -16.10 1.31
N LYS A 212 9.26 -15.47 0.99
CA LYS A 212 9.30 -14.22 0.20
C LYS A 212 9.79 -14.51 -1.22
N GLY A 213 8.84 -14.66 -2.15
CA GLY A 213 9.12 -14.97 -3.55
C GLY A 213 10.08 -13.99 -4.23
N HIS A 214 10.09 -12.72 -3.80
CA HIS A 214 10.97 -11.67 -4.34
C HIS A 214 12.47 -12.01 -4.24
N TYR A 215 12.89 -12.72 -3.18
CA TYR A 215 14.30 -13.12 -3.03
C TYR A 215 14.78 -14.14 -4.08
N TYR A 216 13.84 -14.82 -4.74
CA TYR A 216 14.11 -15.85 -5.73
C TYR A 216 13.93 -15.35 -7.17
N SER A 217 13.66 -14.07 -7.36
CA SER A 217 13.51 -13.44 -8.66
C SER A 217 14.71 -12.53 -8.94
N GLY A 218 15.56 -12.92 -9.88
CA GLY A 218 16.77 -12.16 -10.22
C GLY A 218 16.51 -10.75 -10.76
N GLY A 219 15.29 -10.46 -11.23
CA GLY A 219 14.88 -9.13 -11.69
C GLY A 219 14.31 -8.24 -10.59
N LEU A 220 14.13 -8.76 -9.36
CA LEU A 220 13.44 -8.08 -8.27
C LEU A 220 14.31 -7.90 -7.02
N SER A 221 15.63 -7.75 -7.18
CA SER A 221 16.52 -7.49 -6.04
C SER A 221 16.08 -6.24 -5.30
N PHE A 222 16.03 -6.33 -3.96
CA PHE A 222 15.57 -5.27 -3.09
C PHE A 222 14.12 -4.81 -3.35
N TYR A 223 13.28 -5.70 -3.87
CA TYR A 223 11.84 -5.43 -3.98
C TYR A 223 11.19 -5.48 -2.58
N ASN A 224 11.53 -4.48 -1.77
CA ASN A 224 11.14 -4.31 -0.38
C ASN A 224 10.94 -2.81 -0.08
N PHE A 225 11.98 -1.95 -0.25
CA PHE A 225 11.90 -0.53 0.02
C PHE A 225 10.80 0.23 -0.77
N PRO A 226 10.36 -0.20 -1.98
CA PRO A 226 9.27 0.50 -2.68
C PRO A 226 7.97 0.52 -1.89
N TYR A 227 7.67 -0.53 -1.14
CA TYR A 227 6.49 -0.56 -0.27
C TYR A 227 6.59 0.46 0.87
N ALA A 228 7.77 0.53 1.54
CA ALA A 228 8.00 1.52 2.59
C ALA A 228 7.99 2.94 2.05
N PHE A 229 8.64 3.17 0.90
CA PHE A 229 8.63 4.47 0.23
C PHE A 229 7.21 4.87 -0.18
N GLY A 230 6.51 4.00 -0.94
CA GLY A 230 5.16 4.26 -1.42
C GLY A 230 4.17 4.54 -0.29
N GLY A 231 4.17 3.69 0.75
CA GLY A 231 3.29 3.85 1.90
C GLY A 231 3.54 5.13 2.68
N LEU A 232 4.80 5.46 2.98
CA LEU A 232 5.14 6.70 3.70
C LEU A 232 4.94 7.94 2.82
N PHE A 233 5.24 7.84 1.53
CA PHE A 233 5.04 8.93 0.58
C PHE A 233 3.55 9.25 0.42
N ALA A 234 2.71 8.22 0.22
CA ALA A 234 1.26 8.37 0.13
C ALA A 234 0.64 9.00 1.38
N ARG A 235 1.09 8.59 2.59
CA ARG A 235 0.65 9.22 3.85
C ARG A 235 1.08 10.69 3.95
N GLY A 236 2.29 11.02 3.52
CA GLY A 236 2.75 12.41 3.45
C GLY A 236 1.93 13.25 2.46
N LEU A 237 1.58 12.68 1.31
CA LEU A 237 0.69 13.30 0.32
C LEU A 237 -0.72 13.49 0.89
N TYR A 238 -1.24 12.50 1.60
CA TYR A 238 -2.56 12.59 2.24
C TYR A 238 -2.59 13.66 3.33
N ALA A 239 -1.56 13.73 4.18
CA ALA A 239 -1.44 14.79 5.16
C ALA A 239 -1.43 16.19 4.51
N LYS A 240 -0.76 16.32 3.37
CA LYS A 240 -0.77 17.55 2.57
C LYS A 240 -2.15 17.85 1.98
N TYR A 241 -2.84 16.84 1.47
CA TYR A 241 -4.23 16.98 1.02
C TYR A 241 -5.17 17.45 2.14
N GLN A 242 -5.02 16.91 3.35
CA GLN A 242 -5.81 17.37 4.50
C GLN A 242 -5.56 18.84 4.85
N GLN A 243 -4.36 19.34 4.65
CA GLN A 243 -4.00 20.74 4.91
C GLN A 243 -4.46 21.71 3.80
N GLU A 244 -4.30 21.33 2.53
CA GLU A 244 -4.54 22.18 1.37
C GLU A 244 -5.91 21.96 0.71
N GLY A 245 -6.56 20.84 1.04
CA GLY A 245 -7.86 20.50 0.48
C GLY A 245 -7.80 20.29 -1.04
N LYS A 246 -8.85 20.73 -1.73
CA LYS A 246 -8.98 20.54 -3.19
C LYS A 246 -7.92 21.27 -4.03
N ASP A 247 -7.24 22.25 -3.47
CA ASP A 247 -6.16 22.98 -4.18
C ASP A 247 -4.93 22.08 -4.40
N PHE A 248 -4.75 21.04 -3.58
CA PHE A 248 -3.70 20.04 -3.74
C PHE A 248 -3.95 19.09 -4.94
N VAL A 249 -5.21 18.76 -5.27
CA VAL A 249 -5.55 17.74 -6.25
C VAL A 249 -4.93 17.96 -7.63
N PRO A 250 -4.94 19.17 -8.21
CA PRO A 250 -4.26 19.43 -9.48
C PRO A 250 -2.75 19.18 -9.45
N LEU A 251 -2.09 19.47 -8.31
CA LEU A 251 -0.66 19.22 -8.13
C LEU A 251 -0.38 17.73 -8.03
N TYR A 252 -1.21 16.99 -7.30
CA TYR A 252 -1.14 15.53 -7.20
C TYR A 252 -1.26 14.86 -8.57
N LYS A 253 -2.26 15.21 -9.38
CA LYS A 253 -2.42 14.68 -10.75
C LYS A 253 -1.23 15.03 -11.65
N LYS A 254 -0.73 16.26 -11.58
CA LYS A 254 0.46 16.67 -12.32
C LYS A 254 1.71 15.90 -11.89
N MET A 255 1.82 15.61 -10.60
CA MET A 255 2.89 14.77 -10.07
C MET A 255 2.79 13.34 -10.62
N LEU A 256 1.62 12.69 -10.54
CA LEU A 256 1.41 11.36 -11.11
C LEU A 256 1.71 11.32 -12.61
N HIS A 257 1.27 12.32 -13.36
CA HIS A 257 1.57 12.44 -14.79
C HIS A 257 3.08 12.48 -15.08
N ALA A 258 3.88 13.08 -14.21
CA ALA A 258 5.32 13.23 -14.41
C ALA A 258 6.13 11.98 -14.02
N THR A 259 5.56 11.02 -13.27
CA THR A 259 6.28 9.87 -12.72
C THR A 259 7.00 9.00 -13.76
N SER A 260 6.48 8.94 -14.98
CA SER A 260 7.04 8.11 -16.06
C SER A 260 8.08 8.82 -16.92
N VAL A 261 8.26 10.13 -16.76
CA VAL A 261 9.17 10.95 -17.59
C VAL A 261 10.14 11.82 -16.79
N THR A 262 10.07 11.75 -15.46
CA THR A 262 10.84 12.59 -14.55
C THR A 262 11.41 11.73 -13.42
N CYS A 263 12.57 12.07 -12.85
CA CYS A 263 13.08 11.36 -11.68
C CYS A 263 12.20 11.59 -10.45
N VAL A 264 12.29 10.71 -9.48
CA VAL A 264 11.40 10.68 -8.30
C VAL A 264 11.47 11.99 -7.51
N GLU A 265 12.67 12.55 -7.34
CA GLU A 265 12.89 13.80 -6.61
C GLU A 265 12.21 15.00 -7.29
N ASP A 266 12.31 15.09 -8.60
CA ASP A 266 11.70 16.19 -9.35
C ASP A 266 10.19 15.99 -9.48
N THR A 267 9.72 14.75 -9.55
CA THR A 267 8.31 14.42 -9.46
C THR A 267 7.70 14.90 -8.14
N ALA A 268 8.34 14.63 -7.00
CA ALA A 268 7.89 15.07 -5.68
C ALA A 268 7.85 16.61 -5.55
N LYS A 269 8.83 17.31 -6.14
CA LYS A 269 8.87 18.79 -6.16
C LYS A 269 7.66 19.42 -6.85
N ILE A 270 7.01 18.72 -7.80
CA ILE A 270 5.77 19.19 -8.43
C ILE A 270 4.66 19.37 -7.40
N ALA A 271 4.60 18.47 -6.41
CA ALA A 271 3.69 18.56 -5.28
C ALA A 271 4.23 19.44 -4.13
N GLY A 272 5.33 20.16 -4.36
CA GLY A 272 5.98 21.01 -3.36
C GLY A 272 6.67 20.23 -2.25
N ILE A 273 7.15 19.00 -2.55
CA ILE A 273 7.77 18.08 -1.58
C ILE A 273 9.27 17.98 -1.88
N ASP A 274 10.09 18.17 -0.86
CA ASP A 274 11.50 17.82 -0.85
C ASP A 274 11.69 16.49 -0.15
N LEU A 275 12.06 15.44 -0.89
CA LEU A 275 12.26 14.10 -0.34
C LEU A 275 13.48 14.01 0.59
N THR A 276 14.37 14.99 0.57
CA THR A 276 15.52 15.08 1.49
C THR A 276 15.14 15.70 2.82
N ASP A 277 13.99 16.38 2.90
CA ASP A 277 13.48 16.96 4.14
C ASP A 277 12.83 15.90 5.00
N LYS A 278 13.43 15.64 6.16
CA LYS A 278 12.90 14.70 7.15
C LYS A 278 11.54 15.13 7.73
N ALA A 279 11.19 16.41 7.64
CA ALA A 279 9.92 16.90 8.16
C ALA A 279 8.73 16.30 7.37
N PHE A 280 8.87 16.15 6.06
CA PHE A 280 7.86 15.50 5.23
C PHE A 280 7.56 14.05 5.68
N TRP A 281 8.61 13.24 5.86
CA TRP A 281 8.46 11.84 6.30
C TRP A 281 7.90 11.73 7.72
N ARG A 282 8.28 12.67 8.59
CA ARG A 282 7.75 12.74 9.96
C ARG A 282 6.25 13.03 10.01
N GLN A 283 5.71 13.78 9.08
CA GLN A 283 4.26 14.02 9.00
C GLN A 283 3.50 12.71 8.72
N GLY A 284 3.96 11.90 7.76
CA GLY A 284 3.38 10.58 7.50
C GLY A 284 3.49 9.64 8.71
N LEU A 285 4.62 9.65 9.43
CA LEU A 285 4.80 8.86 10.66
C LEU A 285 3.95 9.39 11.82
N GLN A 286 3.71 10.71 11.88
CA GLN A 286 2.88 11.30 12.94
C GLN A 286 1.42 10.83 12.80
N SER A 287 0.90 10.69 11.57
CA SER A 287 -0.45 10.15 11.39
C SER A 287 -0.60 8.73 11.97
N LEU A 288 0.43 7.90 11.83
CA LEU A 288 0.44 6.56 12.45
C LEU A 288 0.54 6.62 13.97
N ALA A 289 1.32 7.56 14.52
CA ALA A 289 1.39 7.75 15.97
C ALA A 289 0.03 8.18 16.55
N ASP A 290 -0.67 9.08 15.86
CA ASP A 290 -2.00 9.53 16.26
C ASP A 290 -3.04 8.38 16.19
N GLU A 291 -2.94 7.50 15.18
CA GLU A 291 -3.76 6.29 15.07
C GLU A 291 -3.46 5.29 16.20
N ILE A 292 -2.18 5.09 16.59
CA ILE A 292 -1.80 4.26 17.73
C ILE A 292 -2.38 4.82 19.03
N ASP A 293 -2.30 6.14 19.23
CA ASP A 293 -2.87 6.78 20.42
C ASP A 293 -4.39 6.60 20.49
N LEU A 294 -5.08 6.72 19.36
CA LEU A 294 -6.52 6.47 19.27
C LEU A 294 -6.85 4.98 19.54
N PHE A 295 -6.09 4.04 18.95
CA PHE A 295 -6.22 2.61 19.23
C PHE A 295 -6.09 2.33 20.73
N CYS A 296 -5.05 2.86 21.37
CA CYS A 296 -4.82 2.70 22.80
C CYS A 296 -5.92 3.33 23.70
N GLN A 297 -6.67 4.30 23.19
CA GLN A 297 -7.83 4.86 23.90
C GLN A 297 -9.06 3.97 23.77
N LEU A 298 -9.29 3.35 22.60
CA LEU A 298 -10.44 2.51 22.33
C LEU A 298 -10.37 1.13 23.02
N VAL A 299 -9.17 0.59 23.25
CA VAL A 299 -8.99 -0.72 23.96
C VAL A 299 -9.02 -0.61 25.48
N LYS A 300 -9.18 0.57 26.07
CA LYS A 300 -9.30 0.79 27.54
C LYS A 300 -10.74 0.62 28.00
#